data_c71ca33245462303835935586e7b4c39
#
_entry.id   c71ca33245462303835935586e7b4c39
#
_cell.length_a   1.000
_cell.length_b   1.000
_cell.length_c   1.000
_cell.angle_alpha   90.00
_cell.angle_beta   90.00
_cell.angle_gamma   90.00
#
_symmetry.space_group_name_H-M   'P 1'
#
loop_
_entity.id
_entity.type
_entity.pdbx_description
1 polymer ?
#
loop_
_entity_poly.entity_id
_entity_poly.type
_entity_poly.pdbx_seq_one_letter_code
_entity_poly.pdbx_strand_id
1 'polypeptide(L)'
;MAIITLTSDLGSKDSYLASVKGSIYSQLETVKIVDVTHKITPFNIQEAAYVLRNCFKDFPQGTIHIISIDDELTNKNEHLVVKANDHYFISTDNGFFSLLLNEMKPEKIICLNISQSSNCMTFAIKNIFVPAACHLARGGTMEIIGSEVSDFKIKKSELNPVIEKDTIKGSIIYVDNYGNAITNISQKIFEDVQKERNFSILFGRENEQIIAISKKYKEVSPSEKLALFGENNFLQIAINQGQANKLLGLNQYEIIRIEFK
;
A
#
# COMPACT_ATOMS: atom_id res chain seq x y z
N MET A 1 -19.90 1.28 16.45
CA MET A 1 -20.04 2.10 15.23
C MET A 1 -19.00 1.59 14.22
N ALA A 2 -19.42 1.20 13.03
CA ALA A 2 -18.53 0.68 12.00
C ALA A 2 -17.62 1.76 11.44
N ILE A 3 -16.41 1.36 11.06
CA ILE A 3 -15.46 2.20 10.33
C ILE A 3 -15.28 1.58 8.93
N ILE A 4 -15.43 2.40 7.90
CA ILE A 4 -15.12 2.03 6.52
C ILE A 4 -13.99 2.95 6.04
N THR A 5 -12.88 2.38 5.58
CA THR A 5 -11.80 3.17 4.97
C THR A 5 -11.86 3.06 3.46
N LEU A 6 -11.44 4.12 2.78
CA LEU A 6 -11.42 4.19 1.32
C LEU A 6 -9.99 4.45 0.82
N THR A 7 -9.54 3.58 -0.09
CA THR A 7 -8.26 3.73 -0.81
C THR A 7 -8.54 3.59 -2.31
N SER A 8 -8.20 4.57 -3.12
CA SER A 8 -8.46 4.51 -4.56
C SER A 8 -7.53 5.40 -5.39
N ASP A 9 -7.59 5.21 -6.70
CA ASP A 9 -6.97 6.07 -7.71
C ASP A 9 -7.98 7.02 -8.37
N LEU A 10 -9.20 7.14 -7.83
CA LEU A 10 -10.29 7.97 -8.37
C LEU A 10 -9.99 9.48 -8.35
N GLY A 11 -9.01 9.91 -7.57
CA GLY A 11 -8.73 11.32 -7.35
C GLY A 11 -9.83 12.01 -6.52
N SER A 12 -9.72 13.33 -6.41
CA SER A 12 -10.66 14.17 -5.64
C SER A 12 -11.31 15.27 -6.48
N LYS A 13 -11.06 15.28 -7.80
CA LYS A 13 -11.56 16.32 -8.71
C LYS A 13 -12.97 16.04 -9.19
N ASP A 14 -13.27 14.77 -9.46
CA ASP A 14 -14.51 14.33 -10.09
C ASP A 14 -15.56 13.91 -9.06
N SER A 15 -16.77 13.64 -9.52
CA SER A 15 -17.92 13.27 -8.67
C SER A 15 -17.87 11.83 -8.12
N TYR A 16 -16.94 10.99 -8.58
CA TYR A 16 -16.90 9.57 -8.26
C TYR A 16 -16.81 9.31 -6.76
N LEU A 17 -15.87 9.96 -6.08
CA LEU A 17 -15.69 9.79 -4.64
C LEU A 17 -16.90 10.25 -3.84
N ALA A 18 -17.50 11.38 -4.21
CA ALA A 18 -18.72 11.86 -3.57
C ALA A 18 -19.89 10.88 -3.75
N SER A 19 -20.02 10.28 -4.94
CA SER A 19 -21.03 9.27 -5.25
C SER A 19 -20.83 7.99 -4.42
N VAL A 20 -19.59 7.53 -4.21
CA VAL A 20 -19.25 6.39 -3.35
C VAL A 20 -19.67 6.68 -1.91
N LYS A 21 -19.25 7.81 -1.35
CA LYS A 21 -19.59 8.19 0.03
C LYS A 21 -21.10 8.38 0.23
N GLY A 22 -21.76 9.04 -0.72
CA GLY A 22 -23.22 9.19 -0.70
C GLY A 22 -23.94 7.84 -0.70
N SER A 23 -23.45 6.85 -1.47
CA SER A 23 -23.99 5.51 -1.48
C SER A 23 -23.78 4.77 -0.15
N ILE A 24 -22.68 5.00 0.57
CA ILE A 24 -22.47 4.45 1.92
C ILE A 24 -23.46 5.10 2.90
N TYR A 25 -23.54 6.42 2.92
CA TYR A 25 -24.44 7.15 3.84
C TYR A 25 -25.93 6.87 3.60
N SER A 26 -26.34 6.57 2.36
CA SER A 26 -27.71 6.18 2.07
C SER A 26 -28.08 4.79 2.60
N GLN A 27 -27.08 3.96 2.90
CA GLN A 27 -27.29 2.57 3.39
C GLN A 27 -27.01 2.43 4.89
N LEU A 28 -26.25 3.32 5.50
CA LEU A 28 -25.82 3.26 6.90
C LEU A 28 -26.07 4.60 7.59
N GLU A 29 -26.97 4.61 8.59
CA GLU A 29 -27.27 5.83 9.36
C GLU A 29 -26.08 6.28 10.22
N THR A 30 -25.32 5.31 10.74
CA THR A 30 -24.18 5.57 11.65
C THR A 30 -22.93 4.83 11.16
N VAL A 31 -22.06 5.53 10.46
CA VAL A 31 -20.77 4.99 9.96
C VAL A 31 -19.71 6.09 10.00
N LYS A 32 -18.47 5.70 10.28
CA LYS A 32 -17.32 6.59 10.05
C LYS A 32 -16.64 6.20 8.76
N ILE A 33 -16.54 7.15 7.83
CA ILE A 33 -15.77 6.99 6.60
C ILE A 33 -14.44 7.70 6.79
N VAL A 34 -13.33 6.98 6.54
CA VAL A 34 -11.97 7.53 6.60
C VAL A 34 -11.31 7.35 5.24
N ASP A 35 -10.90 8.44 4.64
CA ASP A 35 -10.10 8.41 3.42
C ASP A 35 -8.65 8.10 3.79
N VAL A 36 -8.13 6.96 3.36
CA VAL A 36 -6.70 6.68 3.44
C VAL A 36 -6.00 7.54 2.38
N THR A 37 -6.37 7.35 1.12
CA THR A 37 -5.95 8.21 0.01
C THR A 37 -6.80 7.94 -1.22
N HIS A 38 -6.95 8.98 -2.07
CA HIS A 38 -7.54 8.87 -3.41
C HIS A 38 -6.56 9.32 -4.50
N LYS A 39 -5.28 9.42 -4.13
CA LYS A 39 -4.19 9.89 -5.01
C LYS A 39 -3.20 8.78 -5.37
N ILE A 40 -3.63 7.53 -5.29
CA ILE A 40 -2.85 6.42 -5.84
C ILE A 40 -2.65 6.68 -7.34
N THR A 41 -1.45 6.45 -7.82
CA THR A 41 -1.18 6.50 -9.26
C THR A 41 -2.12 5.52 -9.98
N PRO A 42 -2.82 5.94 -11.05
CA PRO A 42 -3.80 5.09 -11.73
C PRO A 42 -3.25 3.69 -12.03
N PHE A 43 -4.03 2.67 -11.67
CA PHE A 43 -3.73 1.24 -11.85
C PHE A 43 -2.55 0.71 -11.04
N ASN A 44 -1.96 1.48 -10.10
CA ASN A 44 -0.80 1.07 -9.31
C ASN A 44 -1.21 0.35 -8.01
N ILE A 45 -1.46 -0.97 -8.12
CA ILE A 45 -1.81 -1.81 -6.95
C ILE A 45 -0.67 -1.94 -5.93
N GLN A 46 0.60 -1.79 -6.35
CA GLN A 46 1.75 -1.87 -5.44
C GLN A 46 1.79 -0.67 -4.51
N GLU A 47 1.54 0.53 -5.05
CA GLU A 47 1.44 1.76 -4.27
C GLU A 47 0.28 1.68 -3.28
N ALA A 48 -0.90 1.23 -3.72
CA ALA A 48 -2.07 1.06 -2.85
C ALA A 48 -1.81 0.08 -1.71
N ALA A 49 -1.20 -1.07 -2.00
CA ALA A 49 -0.83 -2.07 -1.01
C ALA A 49 0.22 -1.51 -0.01
N TYR A 50 1.22 -0.78 -0.50
CA TYR A 50 2.21 -0.12 0.34
C TYR A 50 1.56 0.88 1.31
N VAL A 51 0.73 1.79 0.79
CA VAL A 51 0.07 2.81 1.61
C VAL A 51 -0.83 2.18 2.67
N LEU A 52 -1.71 1.26 2.27
CA LEU A 52 -2.65 0.64 3.21
C LEU A 52 -1.94 -0.24 4.26
N ARG A 53 -0.91 -0.98 3.88
CA ARG A 53 -0.14 -1.83 4.79
C ARG A 53 0.52 -1.04 5.92
N ASN A 54 0.90 0.20 5.66
CA ASN A 54 1.54 1.05 6.65
C ASN A 54 0.57 1.71 7.64
N CYS A 55 -0.75 1.57 7.46
CA CYS A 55 -1.73 2.23 8.34
C CYS A 55 -2.91 1.36 8.78
N PHE A 56 -3.21 0.22 8.12
CA PHE A 56 -4.45 -0.50 8.45
C PHE A 56 -4.46 -1.03 9.89
N LYS A 57 -3.31 -1.37 10.45
CA LYS A 57 -3.18 -1.89 11.83
C LYS A 57 -3.47 -0.85 12.91
N ASP A 58 -3.45 0.42 12.57
CA ASP A 58 -3.78 1.51 13.49
C ASP A 58 -5.30 1.69 13.64
N PHE A 59 -6.08 1.05 12.77
CA PHE A 59 -7.53 1.04 12.86
C PHE A 59 -8.02 -0.04 13.84
N PRO A 60 -9.15 0.18 14.51
CA PRO A 60 -9.76 -0.83 15.37
C PRO A 60 -10.11 -2.11 14.60
N GLN A 61 -10.04 -3.25 15.30
CA GLN A 61 -10.53 -4.53 14.77
C GLN A 61 -11.96 -4.41 14.26
N GLY A 62 -12.30 -5.17 13.22
CA GLY A 62 -13.57 -5.10 12.53
C GLY A 62 -13.70 -3.95 11.54
N THR A 63 -12.64 -3.14 11.33
CA THR A 63 -12.63 -2.11 10.28
C THR A 63 -12.71 -2.75 8.90
N ILE A 64 -13.50 -2.12 8.02
CA ILE A 64 -13.72 -2.57 6.64
C ILE A 64 -12.94 -1.63 5.71
N HIS A 65 -11.99 -2.17 4.99
CA HIS A 65 -11.17 -1.44 4.03
C HIS A 65 -11.69 -1.70 2.62
N ILE A 66 -12.10 -0.66 1.91
CA ILE A 66 -12.47 -0.72 0.48
C ILE A 66 -11.29 -0.20 -0.33
N ILE A 67 -10.80 -1.02 -1.25
CA ILE A 67 -9.70 -0.67 -2.15
C ILE A 67 -10.17 -0.82 -3.59
N SER A 68 -10.13 0.28 -4.33
CA SER A 68 -10.59 0.36 -5.72
C SER A 68 -9.44 0.86 -6.59
N ILE A 69 -8.69 -0.09 -7.13
CA ILE A 69 -7.60 0.13 -8.08
C ILE A 69 -7.73 -0.96 -9.15
N ASP A 70 -7.91 -0.54 -10.42
CA ASP A 70 -8.14 -1.49 -11.52
C ASP A 70 -9.25 -2.50 -11.17
N ASP A 71 -10.43 -1.95 -10.82
CA ASP A 71 -11.51 -2.69 -10.16
C ASP A 71 -12.57 -3.24 -11.12
N GLU A 72 -12.34 -3.22 -12.42
CA GLU A 72 -13.26 -3.77 -13.40
C GLU A 72 -13.33 -5.30 -13.30
N LEU A 73 -14.56 -5.83 -13.20
CA LEU A 73 -14.80 -7.27 -13.19
C LEU A 73 -14.49 -7.87 -14.56
N THR A 74 -13.64 -8.87 -14.58
CA THR A 74 -13.30 -9.62 -15.79
C THR A 74 -13.31 -11.12 -15.53
N ASN A 75 -13.29 -11.96 -16.57
CA ASN A 75 -13.16 -13.40 -16.41
C ASN A 75 -11.86 -13.84 -15.70
N LYS A 76 -10.93 -12.91 -15.53
CA LYS A 76 -9.65 -13.16 -14.84
C LYS A 76 -9.57 -12.51 -13.47
N ASN A 77 -10.30 -11.42 -13.25
CA ASN A 77 -10.21 -10.63 -12.01
C ASN A 77 -11.57 -10.65 -11.32
N GLU A 78 -11.70 -11.47 -10.30
CA GLU A 78 -12.89 -11.54 -9.44
C GLU A 78 -12.84 -10.45 -8.36
N HIS A 79 -13.97 -10.22 -7.70
CA HIS A 79 -14.04 -9.33 -6.54
C HIS A 79 -14.07 -10.17 -5.26
N LEU A 80 -13.19 -9.86 -4.32
CA LEU A 80 -13.07 -10.61 -3.08
C LEU A 80 -13.31 -9.75 -1.85
N VAL A 81 -13.81 -10.40 -0.81
CA VAL A 81 -13.64 -9.98 0.58
C VAL A 81 -12.67 -10.92 1.25
N VAL A 82 -11.61 -10.37 1.80
CA VAL A 82 -10.60 -11.12 2.56
C VAL A 82 -10.62 -10.67 4.01
N LYS A 83 -10.81 -11.59 4.95
CA LYS A 83 -10.64 -11.33 6.38
C LYS A 83 -9.23 -11.73 6.78
N ALA A 84 -8.50 -10.79 7.35
CA ALA A 84 -7.15 -11.02 7.87
C ALA A 84 -6.86 -10.06 9.03
N ASN A 85 -6.20 -10.55 10.08
CA ASN A 85 -5.84 -9.78 11.27
C ASN A 85 -7.06 -9.03 11.87
N ASP A 86 -8.21 -9.68 11.90
CA ASP A 86 -9.51 -9.13 12.34
C ASP A 86 -10.01 -7.90 11.55
N HIS A 87 -9.49 -7.65 10.36
CA HIS A 87 -9.97 -6.64 9.41
C HIS A 87 -10.61 -7.27 8.19
N TYR A 88 -11.47 -6.52 7.51
CA TYR A 88 -12.07 -6.91 6.22
C TYR A 88 -11.48 -6.06 5.11
N PHE A 89 -10.99 -6.70 4.06
CA PHE A 89 -10.45 -6.03 2.88
C PHE A 89 -11.29 -6.40 1.66
N ILE A 90 -11.86 -5.41 0.99
CA ILE A 90 -12.70 -5.58 -0.20
C ILE A 90 -11.95 -4.99 -1.39
N SER A 91 -11.65 -5.81 -2.38
CA SER A 91 -10.92 -5.39 -3.58
C SER A 91 -11.09 -6.39 -4.72
N THR A 92 -10.51 -6.06 -5.85
CA THR A 92 -10.35 -6.96 -7.00
C THR A 92 -9.19 -7.91 -6.79
N ASP A 93 -9.34 -9.16 -7.24
CA ASP A 93 -8.29 -10.17 -7.26
C ASP A 93 -7.34 -9.97 -8.45
N ASN A 94 -6.62 -8.86 -8.45
CA ASN A 94 -5.62 -8.48 -9.44
C ASN A 94 -4.17 -8.63 -8.92
N GLY A 95 -4.00 -9.36 -7.80
CA GLY A 95 -2.74 -9.53 -7.09
C GLY A 95 -2.53 -8.56 -5.92
N PHE A 96 -3.48 -7.64 -5.67
CA PHE A 96 -3.43 -6.68 -4.57
C PHE A 96 -3.30 -7.36 -3.20
N PHE A 97 -4.11 -8.41 -2.95
CA PHE A 97 -4.12 -9.09 -1.64
C PHE A 97 -2.76 -9.72 -1.30
N SER A 98 -2.09 -10.30 -2.28
CA SER A 98 -0.76 -10.88 -2.05
C SER A 98 0.28 -9.83 -1.68
N LEU A 99 0.18 -8.62 -2.26
CA LEU A 99 1.05 -7.49 -1.94
C LEU A 99 0.73 -6.88 -0.56
N LEU A 100 -0.57 -6.79 -0.22
CA LEU A 100 -1.01 -6.25 1.06
C LEU A 100 -0.66 -7.18 2.21
N LEU A 101 -1.04 -8.44 2.11
CA LEU A 101 -0.94 -9.40 3.20
C LEU A 101 0.48 -9.92 3.39
N ASN A 102 1.27 -10.03 2.30
CA ASN A 102 2.63 -10.55 2.31
C ASN A 102 2.68 -11.93 3.03
N GLU A 103 3.19 -11.97 4.24
CA GLU A 103 3.30 -13.20 5.05
C GLU A 103 2.07 -13.46 5.94
N MET A 104 1.13 -12.52 6.04
CA MET A 104 -0.09 -12.69 6.82
C MET A 104 -1.02 -13.69 6.14
N LYS A 105 -1.46 -14.71 6.89
CA LYS A 105 -2.45 -15.67 6.38
C LYS A 105 -3.85 -15.08 6.50
N PRO A 106 -4.68 -15.17 5.43
CA PRO A 106 -6.08 -14.82 5.53
C PRO A 106 -6.81 -15.81 6.46
N GLU A 107 -7.76 -15.30 7.23
CA GLU A 107 -8.67 -16.11 8.04
C GLU A 107 -9.79 -16.69 7.18
N LYS A 108 -10.26 -15.90 6.19
CA LYS A 108 -11.32 -16.28 5.28
C LYS A 108 -11.27 -15.46 3.99
N ILE A 109 -11.62 -16.07 2.87
CA ILE A 109 -11.69 -15.45 1.56
C ILE A 109 -13.05 -15.77 0.93
N ILE A 110 -13.79 -14.75 0.51
CA ILE A 110 -15.09 -14.88 -0.16
C ILE A 110 -15.03 -14.20 -1.53
N CYS A 111 -15.35 -14.94 -2.58
CA CYS A 111 -15.61 -14.37 -3.89
C CYS A 111 -17.03 -13.78 -3.88
N LEU A 112 -17.11 -12.46 -4.13
CA LEU A 112 -18.36 -11.72 -4.08
C LEU A 112 -19.31 -12.15 -5.21
N ASN A 113 -20.57 -12.41 -4.85
CA ASN A 113 -21.66 -12.71 -5.78
C ASN A 113 -22.79 -11.69 -5.56
N ILE A 114 -22.52 -10.43 -5.86
CA ILE A 114 -23.48 -9.34 -5.74
C ILE A 114 -23.97 -8.97 -7.13
N SER A 115 -25.27 -9.14 -7.37
CA SER A 115 -25.91 -8.76 -8.62
C SER A 115 -25.86 -7.25 -8.81
N GLN A 116 -25.31 -6.80 -9.93
CA GLN A 116 -25.36 -5.40 -10.32
C GLN A 116 -26.76 -5.07 -10.87
N SER A 117 -27.38 -4.09 -10.27
CA SER A 117 -28.71 -3.62 -10.70
C SER A 117 -28.68 -2.68 -11.91
N SER A 118 -27.50 -2.31 -12.37
CA SER A 118 -27.30 -1.36 -13.47
C SER A 118 -26.52 -1.96 -14.63
N ASN A 119 -26.78 -1.48 -15.84
CA ASN A 119 -25.98 -1.80 -17.02
C ASN A 119 -24.56 -1.18 -16.97
N CYS A 120 -24.23 -0.43 -15.91
CA CYS A 120 -22.93 0.19 -15.71
C CYS A 120 -22.02 -0.74 -14.91
N MET A 121 -21.20 -1.52 -15.60
CA MET A 121 -20.27 -2.48 -15.00
C MET A 121 -18.91 -1.86 -14.61
N THR A 122 -18.68 -0.60 -14.96
CA THR A 122 -17.39 0.08 -14.81
C THR A 122 -17.19 0.80 -13.47
N PHE A 123 -18.12 0.68 -12.53
CA PHE A 123 -18.04 1.36 -11.23
C PHE A 123 -18.22 0.39 -10.06
N ALA A 124 -17.34 -0.61 -10.02
CA ALA A 124 -17.42 -1.72 -9.07
C ALA A 124 -17.37 -1.26 -7.62
N ILE A 125 -16.54 -0.27 -7.29
CA ILE A 125 -16.49 0.27 -5.92
C ILE A 125 -17.87 0.67 -5.39
N LYS A 126 -18.69 1.34 -6.20
CA LYS A 126 -20.02 1.78 -5.79
C LYS A 126 -21.05 0.65 -5.83
N ASN A 127 -21.00 -0.15 -6.91
CA ASN A 127 -22.08 -1.10 -7.22
C ASN A 127 -21.90 -2.46 -6.55
N ILE A 128 -20.67 -2.81 -6.11
CA ILE A 128 -20.34 -4.09 -5.51
C ILE A 128 -19.66 -3.90 -4.14
N PHE A 129 -18.58 -3.10 -4.06
CA PHE A 129 -17.79 -3.02 -2.82
C PHE A 129 -18.55 -2.30 -1.70
N VAL A 130 -19.26 -1.20 -2.04
CA VAL A 130 -20.09 -0.50 -1.05
C VAL A 130 -21.22 -1.37 -0.50
N PRO A 131 -22.04 -2.06 -1.30
CA PRO A 131 -23.03 -3.01 -0.78
C PRO A 131 -22.43 -4.08 0.13
N ALA A 132 -21.29 -4.69 -0.26
CA ALA A 132 -20.58 -5.67 0.55
C ALA A 132 -20.13 -5.08 1.90
N ALA A 133 -19.49 -3.91 1.86
CA ALA A 133 -19.05 -3.21 3.07
C ALA A 133 -20.20 -2.83 3.99
N CYS A 134 -21.31 -2.33 3.44
CA CYS A 134 -22.49 -1.98 4.21
C CYS A 134 -23.17 -3.21 4.84
N HIS A 135 -23.16 -4.35 4.16
CA HIS A 135 -23.64 -5.62 4.72
C HIS A 135 -22.81 -6.02 5.95
N LEU A 136 -21.47 -6.03 5.81
CA LEU A 136 -20.56 -6.35 6.92
C LEU A 136 -20.69 -5.34 8.08
N ALA A 137 -20.80 -4.06 7.77
CA ALA A 137 -20.94 -2.99 8.76
C ALA A 137 -22.21 -3.12 9.62
N ARG A 138 -23.27 -3.75 9.08
CA ARG A 138 -24.49 -4.10 9.83
C ARG A 138 -24.37 -5.40 10.63
N GLY A 139 -23.19 -6.03 10.65
CA GLY A 139 -22.97 -7.31 11.31
C GLY A 139 -23.37 -8.53 10.48
N GLY A 140 -23.58 -8.35 9.17
CA GLY A 140 -23.83 -9.46 8.24
C GLY A 140 -22.59 -10.35 8.07
N THR A 141 -22.80 -11.63 7.79
CA THR A 141 -21.72 -12.59 7.61
C THR A 141 -21.21 -12.59 6.16
N MET A 142 -19.94 -12.97 5.97
CA MET A 142 -19.32 -12.98 4.65
C MET A 142 -19.99 -13.98 3.69
N GLU A 143 -20.54 -15.08 4.19
CA GLU A 143 -21.17 -16.16 3.42
C GLU A 143 -22.44 -15.72 2.70
N ILE A 144 -23.10 -14.68 3.17
CA ILE A 144 -24.33 -14.15 2.54
C ILE A 144 -24.01 -13.40 1.25
N ILE A 145 -22.81 -12.82 1.13
CA ILE A 145 -22.46 -11.96 0.02
C ILE A 145 -21.58 -12.65 -1.05
N GLY A 146 -21.32 -13.96 -0.88
CA GLY A 146 -20.56 -14.69 -1.85
C GLY A 146 -20.24 -16.13 -1.46
N SER A 147 -19.33 -16.74 -2.18
CA SER A 147 -18.88 -18.11 -1.99
C SER A 147 -17.44 -18.17 -1.49
N GLU A 148 -17.17 -19.07 -0.56
CA GLU A 148 -15.82 -19.26 -0.04
C GLU A 148 -14.89 -19.82 -1.12
N VAL A 149 -13.69 -19.25 -1.21
CA VAL A 149 -12.62 -19.70 -2.08
C VAL A 149 -11.35 -19.94 -1.26
N SER A 150 -10.49 -20.82 -1.76
CA SER A 150 -9.31 -21.26 -1.01
C SER A 150 -8.15 -20.27 -1.09
N ASP A 151 -8.09 -19.44 -2.11
CA ASP A 151 -6.90 -18.65 -2.44
C ASP A 151 -7.25 -17.40 -3.26
N PHE A 152 -6.28 -16.52 -3.42
CA PHE A 152 -6.30 -15.35 -4.30
C PHE A 152 -5.03 -15.33 -5.15
N LYS A 153 -5.01 -14.50 -6.19
CA LYS A 153 -3.86 -14.39 -7.10
C LYS A 153 -2.61 -13.91 -6.39
N ILE A 154 -1.52 -14.61 -6.65
CA ILE A 154 -0.21 -14.25 -6.16
C ILE A 154 0.48 -13.38 -7.22
N LYS A 155 0.71 -12.12 -6.87
CA LYS A 155 1.65 -11.27 -7.60
C LYS A 155 2.95 -11.24 -6.79
N LYS A 156 4.01 -11.80 -7.34
CA LYS A 156 5.33 -11.69 -6.70
C LYS A 156 5.67 -10.21 -6.65
N SER A 157 6.05 -9.74 -5.47
CA SER A 157 6.71 -8.44 -5.38
C SER A 157 8.03 -8.57 -6.16
N GLU A 158 8.11 -7.93 -7.31
CA GLU A 158 9.36 -7.84 -8.09
C GLU A 158 10.43 -7.03 -7.37
N LEU A 159 10.11 -6.60 -6.16
CA LEU A 159 10.84 -5.59 -5.40
C LEU A 159 11.54 -6.15 -4.16
N ASN A 160 11.90 -7.43 -4.13
CA ASN A 160 12.80 -7.91 -3.10
C ASN A 160 14.22 -7.42 -3.40
N PRO A 161 14.95 -6.89 -2.41
CA PRO A 161 16.34 -6.51 -2.64
C PRO A 161 17.17 -7.76 -2.95
N VAL A 162 18.14 -7.61 -3.85
CA VAL A 162 19.10 -8.66 -4.16
C VAL A 162 20.26 -8.53 -3.16
N ILE A 163 20.56 -9.63 -2.46
CA ILE A 163 21.60 -9.68 -1.45
C ILE A 163 22.78 -10.49 -2.00
N GLU A 164 23.92 -9.86 -2.13
CA GLU A 164 25.20 -10.46 -2.44
C GLU A 164 26.11 -10.40 -1.18
N LYS A 165 27.26 -11.06 -1.19
CA LYS A 165 28.12 -11.17 -0.01
C LYS A 165 28.44 -9.83 0.67
N ASP A 166 28.74 -8.81 -0.12
CA ASP A 166 29.18 -7.49 0.35
C ASP A 166 28.33 -6.35 -0.23
N THR A 167 27.15 -6.67 -0.77
CA THR A 167 26.30 -5.69 -1.45
C THR A 167 24.83 -6.00 -1.28
N ILE A 168 24.01 -4.98 -1.01
CA ILE A 168 22.55 -5.02 -1.15
C ILE A 168 22.19 -4.13 -2.34
N LYS A 169 21.44 -4.68 -3.31
CA LYS A 169 20.82 -3.93 -4.40
C LYS A 169 19.32 -3.88 -4.16
N GLY A 170 18.82 -2.71 -3.85
CA GLY A 170 17.42 -2.42 -3.70
C GLY A 170 16.91 -1.45 -4.75
N SER A 171 15.62 -1.10 -4.65
CA SER A 171 15.00 -0.10 -5.49
C SER A 171 14.07 0.79 -4.67
N ILE A 172 13.78 1.98 -5.18
CA ILE A 172 12.79 2.89 -4.59
C ILE A 172 11.40 2.35 -4.89
N ILE A 173 10.63 2.07 -3.83
CA ILE A 173 9.27 1.53 -3.92
C ILE A 173 8.21 2.60 -3.77
N TYR A 174 8.53 3.72 -3.13
CA TYR A 174 7.61 4.81 -2.89
C TYR A 174 8.35 6.13 -2.71
N VAL A 175 7.72 7.22 -3.12
CA VAL A 175 8.17 8.58 -2.82
C VAL A 175 7.06 9.27 -2.03
N ASP A 176 7.37 9.72 -0.82
CA ASP A 176 6.38 10.35 0.04
C ASP A 176 6.08 11.80 -0.34
N ASN A 177 5.11 12.41 0.34
CA ASN A 177 4.71 13.80 0.07
C ASN A 177 5.83 14.83 0.35
N TYR A 178 6.81 14.47 1.16
CA TYR A 178 8.00 15.32 1.43
C TYR A 178 9.08 15.14 0.38
N GLY A 179 8.93 14.18 -0.53
CA GLY A 179 9.92 13.83 -1.54
C GLY A 179 11.03 12.91 -1.02
N ASN A 180 10.82 12.25 0.11
CA ASN A 180 11.74 11.21 0.59
C ASN A 180 11.57 9.95 -0.27
N ALA A 181 12.68 9.34 -0.67
CA ALA A 181 12.71 8.12 -1.46
C ALA A 181 12.81 6.90 -0.53
N ILE A 182 11.71 6.14 -0.43
CA ILE A 182 11.62 4.94 0.40
C ILE A 182 12.01 3.72 -0.44
N THR A 183 12.94 2.92 0.08
CA THR A 183 13.46 1.73 -0.62
C THR A 183 12.76 0.46 -0.14
N ASN A 184 12.99 -0.66 -0.84
CA ASN A 184 12.60 -2.01 -0.41
C ASN A 184 13.60 -2.66 0.56
N ILE A 185 14.63 -1.93 1.02
CA ILE A 185 15.64 -2.44 1.94
C ILE A 185 15.15 -2.24 3.37
N SER A 186 14.76 -3.32 4.05
CA SER A 186 14.37 -3.25 5.46
C SER A 186 15.59 -3.10 6.38
N GLN A 187 15.36 -2.53 7.56
CA GLN A 187 16.38 -2.40 8.60
C GLN A 187 16.97 -3.77 8.95
N LYS A 188 16.12 -4.79 9.07
CA LYS A 188 16.58 -6.16 9.36
C LYS A 188 17.54 -6.68 8.29
N ILE A 189 17.21 -6.55 7.00
CA ILE A 189 18.09 -6.98 5.91
C ILE A 189 19.41 -6.20 5.94
N PHE A 190 19.35 -4.90 6.18
CA PHE A 190 20.55 -4.08 6.30
C PHE A 190 21.46 -4.54 7.43
N GLU A 191 20.92 -4.72 8.64
CA GLU A 191 21.68 -5.15 9.83
C GLU A 191 22.25 -6.56 9.68
N ASP A 192 21.45 -7.50 9.13
CA ASP A 192 21.87 -8.89 8.88
C ASP A 192 23.09 -8.98 7.94
N VAL A 193 23.19 -8.05 6.97
CA VAL A 193 24.31 -8.03 6.02
C VAL A 193 25.46 -7.16 6.53
N GLN A 194 25.18 -6.05 7.18
CA GLN A 194 26.18 -5.08 7.64
C GLN A 194 27.18 -5.71 8.63
N LYS A 195 26.70 -6.36 9.69
CA LYS A 195 27.55 -6.99 10.73
C LYS A 195 28.67 -6.08 11.21
N GLU A 196 28.33 -4.84 11.59
CA GLU A 196 29.25 -3.80 12.08
C GLU A 196 30.32 -3.30 11.08
N ARG A 197 30.26 -3.73 9.82
CA ARG A 197 31.16 -3.21 8.76
C ARG A 197 30.80 -1.78 8.38
N ASN A 198 31.82 -1.05 7.89
CA ASN A 198 31.57 0.22 7.22
C ASN A 198 30.77 0.01 5.94
N PHE A 199 30.00 1.00 5.55
CA PHE A 199 29.16 0.90 4.36
C PHE A 199 29.12 2.24 3.58
N SER A 200 28.69 2.13 2.33
CA SER A 200 28.37 3.26 1.48
C SER A 200 27.04 2.99 0.77
N ILE A 201 26.04 3.86 0.93
CA ILE A 201 24.81 3.83 0.18
C ILE A 201 25.01 4.67 -1.07
N LEU A 202 24.93 4.03 -2.24
CA LEU A 202 25.20 4.62 -3.56
C LEU A 202 23.89 4.74 -4.34
N PHE A 203 23.67 5.90 -4.97
CA PHE A 203 22.48 6.19 -5.77
C PHE A 203 22.73 7.31 -6.78
N GLY A 204 21.79 7.47 -7.71
CA GLY A 204 21.85 8.52 -8.72
C GLY A 204 22.93 8.31 -9.78
N ARG A 205 23.04 9.28 -10.70
CA ARG A 205 23.93 9.19 -11.87
C ARG A 205 25.40 9.51 -11.56
N GLU A 206 25.67 10.26 -10.52
CA GLU A 206 27.00 10.74 -10.14
C GLU A 206 27.64 9.93 -9.01
N ASN A 207 27.12 8.71 -8.75
CA ASN A 207 27.54 7.88 -7.60
C ASN A 207 27.51 8.67 -6.27
N GLU A 208 26.45 9.42 -6.07
CA GLU A 208 26.15 10.07 -4.80
C GLU A 208 26.20 9.04 -3.68
N GLN A 209 26.82 9.38 -2.55
CA GLN A 209 26.96 8.43 -1.45
C GLN A 209 26.53 9.00 -0.10
N ILE A 210 26.04 8.13 0.76
CA ILE A 210 25.80 8.35 2.18
C ILE A 210 26.49 7.22 2.94
N ILE A 211 27.24 7.56 3.98
CA ILE A 211 28.09 6.61 4.74
C ILE A 211 27.61 6.42 6.19
N ALA A 212 26.51 7.01 6.57
CA ALA A 212 25.97 6.92 7.92
C ALA A 212 24.43 6.85 7.88
N ILE A 213 23.85 6.14 8.85
CA ILE A 213 22.41 6.16 9.09
C ILE A 213 22.11 7.17 10.19
N SER A 214 21.25 8.13 9.87
CA SER A 214 20.75 9.12 10.84
C SER A 214 19.54 8.56 11.60
N LYS A 215 19.35 9.05 12.82
CA LYS A 215 18.15 8.72 13.63
C LYS A 215 16.99 9.69 13.39
N LYS A 216 17.30 10.89 12.93
CA LYS A 216 16.32 11.96 12.65
C LYS A 216 16.82 12.88 11.54
N TYR A 217 15.90 13.58 10.87
CA TYR A 217 16.24 14.47 9.74
C TYR A 217 17.17 15.63 10.13
N LYS A 218 17.04 16.16 11.35
CA LYS A 218 17.83 17.32 11.82
C LYS A 218 19.24 16.96 12.32
N GLU A 219 19.75 15.77 12.05
CA GLU A 219 21.15 15.43 12.32
C GLU A 219 22.12 15.97 11.26
N VAL A 220 21.57 16.39 10.13
CA VAL A 220 22.29 17.09 9.08
C VAL A 220 21.73 18.49 8.91
N SER A 221 22.51 19.40 8.30
CA SER A 221 22.06 20.77 8.04
C SER A 221 20.91 20.82 7.02
N PRO A 222 20.13 21.92 6.97
CA PRO A 222 19.17 22.10 5.89
C PRO A 222 19.82 21.94 4.51
N SER A 223 19.11 21.31 3.59
CA SER A 223 19.55 20.97 2.23
C SER A 223 20.59 19.86 2.12
N GLU A 224 21.06 19.28 3.22
CA GLU A 224 21.95 18.12 3.19
C GLU A 224 21.17 16.81 3.09
N LYS A 225 21.75 15.86 2.36
CA LYS A 225 21.22 14.50 2.18
C LYS A 225 21.51 13.61 3.39
N LEU A 226 20.60 12.71 3.70
CA LEU A 226 20.74 11.72 4.76
C LEU A 226 20.01 10.42 4.40
N ALA A 227 20.36 9.36 5.11
CA ALA A 227 19.64 8.09 5.10
C ALA A 227 19.19 7.74 6.51
N LEU A 228 17.96 7.23 6.63
CA LEU A 228 17.41 6.78 7.91
C LEU A 228 16.42 5.62 7.67
N PHE A 229 16.10 4.87 8.71
CA PHE A 229 14.98 3.94 8.68
C PHE A 229 13.72 4.65 9.18
N GLY A 230 12.64 4.59 8.36
CA GLY A 230 11.34 5.15 8.72
C GLY A 230 10.58 4.26 9.71
N GLU A 231 9.40 4.70 10.13
CA GLU A 231 8.51 3.96 11.04
C GLU A 231 8.13 2.57 10.49
N ASN A 232 8.08 2.43 9.17
CA ASN A 232 7.84 1.17 8.48
C ASN A 232 9.09 0.26 8.38
N ASN A 233 10.20 0.64 9.03
CA ASN A 233 11.50 -0.04 9.02
C ASN A 233 12.14 -0.20 7.64
N PHE A 234 11.76 0.62 6.65
CA PHE A 234 12.47 0.69 5.37
C PHE A 234 13.46 1.83 5.32
N LEU A 235 14.60 1.59 4.64
CA LEU A 235 15.60 2.61 4.39
C LEU A 235 15.01 3.70 3.50
N GLN A 236 15.17 4.95 3.94
CA GLN A 236 14.76 6.15 3.22
C GLN A 236 15.98 7.01 2.90
N ILE A 237 16.00 7.60 1.72
CA ILE A 237 16.92 8.66 1.35
C ILE A 237 16.15 9.96 1.34
N ALA A 238 16.63 10.93 2.09
CA ALA A 238 15.97 12.20 2.32
C ALA A 238 16.95 13.37 2.18
N ILE A 239 16.38 14.58 2.07
CA ILE A 239 17.10 15.84 2.23
C ILE A 239 16.44 16.62 3.36
N ASN A 240 17.20 17.03 4.36
CA ASN A 240 16.66 17.84 5.44
C ASN A 240 16.10 19.17 4.90
N GLN A 241 14.77 19.38 5.06
CA GLN A 241 14.01 20.51 4.52
C GLN A 241 14.07 20.63 2.98
N GLY A 242 14.23 19.50 2.26
CA GLY A 242 14.29 19.45 0.80
C GLY A 242 13.61 18.21 0.23
N GLN A 243 13.47 18.15 -1.09
CA GLN A 243 12.84 17.05 -1.82
C GLN A 243 13.92 16.17 -2.46
N ALA A 244 14.26 15.04 -1.83
CA ALA A 244 15.31 14.13 -2.30
C ALA A 244 15.00 13.58 -3.69
N ASN A 245 13.76 13.23 -3.98
CA ASN A 245 13.35 12.72 -5.29
C ASN A 245 13.69 13.71 -6.43
N LYS A 246 13.45 15.00 -6.23
CA LYS A 246 13.69 16.02 -7.26
C LYS A 246 15.16 16.42 -7.35
N LEU A 247 15.80 16.62 -6.20
CA LEU A 247 17.17 17.14 -6.16
C LEU A 247 18.22 16.08 -6.49
N LEU A 248 17.95 14.81 -6.13
CA LEU A 248 18.87 13.69 -6.37
C LEU A 248 18.41 12.78 -7.52
N GLY A 249 17.28 13.08 -8.17
CA GLY A 249 16.72 12.29 -9.26
C GLY A 249 16.23 10.91 -8.83
N LEU A 250 15.81 10.77 -7.57
CA LEU A 250 15.38 9.50 -6.96
C LEU A 250 13.91 9.23 -7.23
N ASN A 251 13.62 8.63 -8.36
CA ASN A 251 12.26 8.26 -8.76
C ASN A 251 11.93 6.81 -8.39
N GLN A 252 10.66 6.44 -8.43
CA GLN A 252 10.23 5.07 -8.22
C GLN A 252 10.93 4.13 -9.21
N TYR A 253 11.36 2.96 -8.72
CA TYR A 253 12.15 1.93 -9.42
C TYR A 253 13.63 2.26 -9.67
N GLU A 254 14.11 3.44 -9.29
CA GLU A 254 15.57 3.70 -9.32
C GLU A 254 16.31 2.76 -8.35
N ILE A 255 17.50 2.35 -8.76
CA ILE A 255 18.32 1.38 -8.02
C ILE A 255 19.12 2.07 -6.93
N ILE A 256 19.09 1.50 -5.75
CA ILE A 256 19.93 1.87 -4.61
C ILE A 256 20.88 0.70 -4.33
N ARG A 257 22.16 0.99 -4.23
CA ARG A 257 23.18 -0.01 -3.92
C ARG A 257 23.88 0.34 -2.60
N ILE A 258 23.98 -0.64 -1.71
CA ILE A 258 24.72 -0.53 -0.46
C ILE A 258 25.92 -1.45 -0.56
N GLU A 259 27.13 -0.90 -0.42
CA GLU A 259 28.39 -1.64 -0.40
C GLU A 259 28.95 -1.66 1.01
N PHE A 260 29.34 -2.85 1.48
CA PHE A 260 29.94 -3.08 2.81
C PHE A 260 31.44 -3.34 2.65
N LYS A 261 32.23 -2.72 3.56
CA LYS A 261 33.71 -2.77 3.52
C LYS A 261 34.26 -3.29 4.84
#